data_cee7bc7c6e0ec9e53637d8e6952638cc
#
_entry.id   cee7bc7c6e0ec9e53637d8e6952638cc
#
_cell.length_a   1.000
_cell.length_b   1.000
_cell.length_c   1.000
_cell.angle_alpha   90.00
_cell.angle_beta   90.00
_cell.angle_gamma   90.00
#
_symmetry.space_group_name_H-M   'P 1'
#
loop_
_entity.id
_entity.type
_entity.pdbx_description
1 polymer ?
#
loop_
_entity_poly.entity_id
_entity_poly.type
_entity_poly.pdbx_seq_one_letter_code
_entity_poly.pdbx_strand_id
1 'polypeptide(L)'
;GDGDALAIGGNHFIHAIRRNVDINIILFNNQIYGLTKGQYSPTSRFGAVTKTSPYGTVEHPFNPGSLVLGAKGTFFARSLDSELKLNSEIMLAAAKHDGCSVMEMLTNCVIFNDGAHKLIADRENRADRTIVLRHGEKMIFGKNRDKGIVLDGMGLRVVTIGENGI
;
A
#
# COMPACT_ATOMS: atom_id res chain seq x y z
N GLY A 1 13.36 1.10 -1.75
CA GLY A 1 12.24 2.02 -2.01
C GLY A 1 11.38 1.54 -3.17
N ASP A 2 10.19 2.12 -3.31
CA ASP A 2 9.24 1.81 -4.40
C ASP A 2 9.85 2.03 -5.78
N GLY A 3 10.65 3.08 -5.94
CA GLY A 3 11.36 3.34 -7.18
C GLY A 3 12.31 2.22 -7.59
N ASP A 4 13.16 1.77 -6.68
CA ASP A 4 14.15 0.73 -7.01
C ASP A 4 13.47 -0.62 -7.21
N ALA A 5 12.55 -1.01 -6.32
CA ALA A 5 11.95 -2.33 -6.35
C ALA A 5 10.98 -2.54 -7.54
N LEU A 6 10.29 -1.48 -7.98
CA LEU A 6 9.23 -1.59 -8.99
C LEU A 6 9.64 -1.06 -10.38
N ALA A 7 10.76 -0.32 -10.49
CA ALA A 7 11.34 0.04 -11.77
C ALA A 7 12.45 -0.95 -12.15
N ILE A 8 13.71 -0.58 -11.90
CA ILE A 8 14.86 -1.42 -12.31
C ILE A 8 14.88 -2.79 -11.61
N GLY A 9 14.38 -2.87 -10.37
CA GLY A 9 14.25 -4.10 -9.60
C GLY A 9 12.99 -4.92 -9.90
N GLY A 10 12.09 -4.43 -10.74
CA GLY A 10 10.77 -5.05 -10.96
C GLY A 10 10.82 -6.51 -11.37
N ASN A 11 11.77 -6.87 -12.23
CA ASN A 11 11.98 -8.25 -12.62
C ASN A 11 12.40 -9.14 -11.43
N HIS A 12 13.35 -8.68 -10.63
CA HIS A 12 13.81 -9.41 -9.44
C HIS A 12 12.68 -9.52 -8.40
N PHE A 13 11.94 -8.45 -8.19
CA PHE A 13 10.80 -8.40 -7.27
C PHE A 13 9.75 -9.46 -7.65
N ILE A 14 9.28 -9.46 -8.90
CA ILE A 14 8.28 -10.41 -9.40
C ILE A 14 8.79 -11.85 -9.29
N HIS A 15 10.05 -12.10 -9.67
CA HIS A 15 10.59 -13.45 -9.66
C HIS A 15 10.92 -13.99 -8.26
N ALA A 16 11.29 -13.14 -7.30
CA ALA A 16 11.43 -13.54 -5.90
C ALA A 16 10.08 -14.01 -5.33
N ILE A 17 9.02 -13.25 -5.59
CA ILE A 17 7.65 -13.56 -5.17
C ILE A 17 7.16 -14.84 -5.85
N ARG A 18 7.24 -14.91 -7.17
CA ARG A 18 6.75 -16.05 -7.97
C ARG A 18 7.42 -17.37 -7.60
N ARG A 19 8.72 -17.33 -7.26
CA ARG A 19 9.49 -18.51 -6.84
C ARG A 19 9.33 -18.82 -5.36
N ASN A 20 8.61 -17.99 -4.64
CA ASN A 20 8.41 -18.08 -3.21
C ASN A 20 9.73 -18.24 -2.43
N VAL A 21 10.72 -17.42 -2.79
CA VAL A 21 12.02 -17.44 -2.13
C VAL A 21 11.83 -17.04 -0.67
N ASP A 22 12.45 -17.74 0.26
CA ASP A 22 12.32 -17.48 1.70
C ASP A 22 13.06 -16.19 2.10
N ILE A 23 12.39 -15.05 1.85
CA ILE A 23 12.86 -13.69 2.18
C ILE A 23 11.72 -12.80 2.60
N ASN A 24 12.03 -11.83 3.45
CA ASN A 24 11.11 -10.77 3.83
C ASN A 24 11.45 -9.48 3.09
N ILE A 25 10.51 -8.97 2.30
CA ILE A 25 10.67 -7.73 1.54
C ILE A 25 9.86 -6.63 2.21
N ILE A 26 10.52 -5.59 2.71
CA ILE A 26 9.86 -4.38 3.20
C ILE A 26 10.00 -3.29 2.14
N LEU A 27 8.90 -2.96 1.49
CA LEU A 27 8.81 -1.97 0.42
C LEU A 27 8.42 -0.61 1.01
N PHE A 28 9.38 0.28 1.18
CA PHE A 28 9.10 1.68 1.56
C PHE A 28 8.53 2.42 0.36
N ASN A 29 7.27 2.83 0.44
CA ASN A 29 6.55 3.51 -0.64
C ASN A 29 6.24 4.96 -0.28
N ASN A 30 7.03 5.87 -0.81
CA ASN A 30 6.85 7.33 -0.66
C ASN A 30 6.43 8.02 -1.97
N GLN A 31 6.15 7.24 -3.02
CA GLN A 31 5.69 7.70 -4.33
C GLN A 31 6.64 8.68 -5.03
N ILE A 32 7.95 8.60 -4.76
CA ILE A 32 8.97 9.48 -5.36
C ILE A 32 10.36 8.85 -5.28
N TYR A 33 11.24 9.14 -6.23
CA TYR A 33 12.67 8.94 -6.05
C TYR A 33 13.26 10.06 -5.19
N GLY A 34 13.42 9.83 -3.89
CA GLY A 34 13.97 10.82 -2.96
C GLY A 34 15.49 11.01 -3.10
N LEU A 35 16.25 9.92 -3.18
CA LEU A 35 17.71 9.93 -3.24
C LEU A 35 18.24 10.73 -4.44
N THR A 36 17.60 10.59 -5.59
CA THR A 36 17.97 11.25 -6.85
C THR A 36 17.30 12.59 -7.04
N LYS A 37 16.72 13.14 -5.98
CA LYS A 37 16.20 14.53 -5.87
C LYS A 37 14.86 14.78 -6.59
N GLY A 38 13.92 13.84 -6.54
CA GLY A 38 12.52 14.10 -6.82
C GLY A 38 12.04 13.76 -8.24
N GLN A 39 12.51 12.68 -8.83
CA GLN A 39 11.88 12.10 -10.02
C GLN A 39 10.64 11.30 -9.63
N TYR A 40 9.67 11.20 -10.54
CA TYR A 40 8.53 10.31 -10.32
C TYR A 40 8.95 8.84 -10.25
N SER A 41 8.32 8.09 -9.38
CA SER A 41 8.53 6.65 -9.20
C SER A 41 7.39 5.85 -9.85
N PRO A 42 7.50 4.54 -10.00
CA PRO A 42 6.42 3.71 -10.53
C PRO A 42 5.10 3.76 -9.76
N THR A 43 5.11 4.26 -8.52
CA THR A 43 3.91 4.44 -7.69
C THR A 43 3.44 5.90 -7.61
N SER A 44 4.13 6.83 -8.26
CA SER A 44 3.71 8.23 -8.34
C SER A 44 2.33 8.33 -8.99
N ARG A 45 1.49 9.22 -8.46
CA ARG A 45 0.11 9.39 -8.97
C ARG A 45 0.10 9.86 -10.41
N PHE A 46 -0.88 9.41 -11.18
CA PHE A 46 -1.12 9.95 -12.53
C PHE A 46 -1.25 11.48 -12.46
N GLY A 47 -0.59 12.18 -13.35
CA GLY A 47 -0.56 13.64 -13.39
C GLY A 47 0.37 14.30 -12.36
N ALA A 48 1.16 13.53 -11.59
CA ALA A 48 2.10 14.12 -10.62
C ALA A 48 3.17 14.95 -11.32
N VAL A 49 3.30 16.21 -10.91
CA VAL A 49 4.33 17.12 -11.41
C VAL A 49 5.62 16.92 -10.61
N THR A 50 6.70 16.61 -11.33
CA THR A 50 8.03 16.40 -10.75
C THR A 50 9.10 17.03 -11.64
N LYS A 51 10.37 16.98 -11.22
CA LYS A 51 11.48 17.51 -12.04
C LYS A 51 11.57 16.86 -13.42
N THR A 52 11.25 15.58 -13.54
CA THR A 52 11.31 14.83 -14.80
C THR A 52 9.97 14.74 -15.52
N SER A 53 8.91 15.22 -14.90
CA SER A 53 7.57 15.29 -15.48
C SER A 53 6.93 16.67 -15.21
N PRO A 54 7.44 17.75 -15.84
CA PRO A 54 6.96 19.12 -15.56
C PRO A 54 5.52 19.36 -15.99
N TYR A 55 4.99 18.55 -16.90
CA TYR A 55 3.58 18.58 -17.36
C TYR A 55 2.72 17.52 -16.71
N GLY A 56 3.24 16.83 -15.71
CA GLY A 56 2.59 15.69 -15.04
C GLY A 56 2.97 14.34 -15.65
N THR A 57 2.88 13.29 -14.81
CA THR A 57 3.12 11.91 -15.25
C THR A 57 1.95 11.41 -16.09
N VAL A 58 2.24 10.63 -17.13
CA VAL A 58 1.24 10.02 -18.02
C VAL A 58 1.08 8.51 -17.77
N GLU A 59 1.86 7.98 -16.85
CA GLU A 59 1.86 6.56 -16.49
C GLU A 59 0.87 6.30 -15.35
N HIS A 60 0.17 5.17 -15.43
CA HIS A 60 -0.64 4.70 -14.32
C HIS A 60 0.26 4.09 -13.23
N PRO A 61 0.06 4.46 -11.96
CA PRO A 61 0.88 3.94 -10.87
C PRO A 61 0.69 2.44 -10.68
N PHE A 62 1.77 1.74 -10.37
CA PHE A 62 1.68 0.37 -9.87
C PHE A 62 0.91 0.32 -8.54
N ASN A 63 0.09 -0.72 -8.40
CA ASN A 63 -0.42 -1.15 -7.12
C ASN A 63 0.43 -2.35 -6.65
N PRO A 64 1.31 -2.18 -5.65
CA PRO A 64 2.20 -3.27 -5.22
C PRO A 64 1.46 -4.51 -4.76
N GLY A 65 0.31 -4.35 -4.06
CA GLY A 65 -0.51 -5.48 -3.63
C GLY A 65 -1.06 -6.28 -4.80
N SER A 66 -1.59 -5.61 -5.82
CA SER A 66 -2.08 -6.29 -7.03
C SER A 66 -0.95 -7.00 -7.78
N LEU A 67 0.24 -6.41 -7.80
CA LEU A 67 1.41 -7.02 -8.43
C LEU A 67 1.86 -8.27 -7.68
N VAL A 68 1.89 -8.22 -6.34
CA VAL A 68 2.23 -9.38 -5.49
C VAL A 68 1.22 -10.51 -5.70
N LEU A 69 -0.07 -10.20 -5.69
CA LEU A 69 -1.12 -11.19 -5.93
C LEU A 69 -1.06 -11.77 -7.34
N GLY A 70 -0.81 -10.93 -8.34
CA GLY A 70 -0.62 -11.35 -9.74
C GLY A 70 0.58 -12.27 -9.93
N ALA A 71 1.65 -12.05 -9.17
CA ALA A 71 2.84 -12.90 -9.12
C ALA A 71 2.66 -14.18 -8.27
N LYS A 72 1.44 -14.44 -7.75
CA LYS A 72 1.11 -15.57 -6.86
C LYS A 72 1.84 -15.50 -5.51
N GLY A 73 2.09 -14.30 -5.01
CA GLY A 73 2.63 -14.10 -3.67
C GLY A 73 1.70 -14.67 -2.59
N THR A 74 2.30 -15.30 -1.58
CA THR A 74 1.60 -16.01 -0.51
C THR A 74 1.42 -15.17 0.75
N PHE A 75 2.16 -14.05 0.86
CA PHE A 75 2.02 -13.07 1.93
C PHE A 75 2.14 -11.66 1.39
N PHE A 76 1.13 -10.84 1.65
CA PHE A 76 1.17 -9.40 1.43
C PHE A 76 0.48 -8.65 2.57
N ALA A 77 1.12 -7.60 3.05
CA ALA A 77 0.51 -6.66 3.99
C ALA A 77 0.85 -5.22 3.61
N ARG A 78 -0.01 -4.28 4.00
CA ARG A 78 0.19 -2.83 3.83
C ARG A 78 -0.13 -2.12 5.13
N SER A 79 0.71 -1.15 5.50
CA SER A 79 0.42 -0.25 6.61
C SER A 79 1.09 1.12 6.43
N LEU A 80 0.79 2.04 7.32
CA LEU A 80 1.47 3.34 7.42
C LEU A 80 2.70 3.22 8.33
N ASP A 81 3.75 3.98 8.04
CA ASP A 81 4.96 4.05 8.87
C ASP A 81 4.67 4.48 10.31
N SER A 82 3.67 5.33 10.51
CA SER A 82 3.22 5.80 11.83
C SER A 82 2.48 4.76 12.68
N GLU A 83 2.08 3.61 12.11
CA GLU A 83 1.35 2.55 12.81
C GLU A 83 2.30 1.51 13.44
N LEU A 84 3.15 1.95 14.40
CA LEU A 84 4.25 1.15 14.95
C LEU A 84 3.82 -0.22 15.47
N LYS A 85 2.69 -0.29 16.18
CA LYS A 85 2.18 -1.55 16.72
C LYS A 85 1.78 -2.52 15.60
N LEU A 86 1.01 -2.03 14.63
CA LEU A 86 0.58 -2.82 13.47
C LEU A 86 1.80 -3.26 12.63
N ASN A 87 2.77 -2.37 12.44
CA ASN A 87 4.01 -2.69 11.74
C ASN A 87 4.76 -3.84 12.41
N SER A 88 4.88 -3.80 13.74
CA SER A 88 5.52 -4.88 14.50
C SER A 88 4.75 -6.21 14.36
N GLU A 89 3.43 -6.19 14.44
CA GLU A 89 2.58 -7.38 14.24
C GLU A 89 2.79 -7.98 12.84
N ILE A 90 2.80 -7.13 11.81
CA ILE A 90 3.01 -7.55 10.41
C ILE A 90 4.41 -8.13 10.20
N MET A 91 5.44 -7.45 10.72
CA MET A 91 6.84 -7.93 10.59
C MET A 91 7.04 -9.28 11.27
N LEU A 92 6.44 -9.49 12.44
CA LEU A 92 6.49 -10.78 13.13
C LEU A 92 5.74 -11.87 12.36
N ALA A 93 4.60 -11.53 11.75
CA ALA A 93 3.87 -12.48 10.91
C ALA A 93 4.66 -12.81 9.63
N ALA A 94 5.27 -11.80 9.00
CA ALA A 94 6.12 -11.97 7.83
C ALA A 94 7.34 -12.86 8.13
N ALA A 95 7.99 -12.65 9.28
CA ALA A 95 9.15 -13.45 9.69
C ALA A 95 8.81 -14.92 10.04
N LYS A 96 7.54 -15.22 10.29
CA LYS A 96 7.06 -16.60 10.54
C LYS A 96 6.49 -17.26 9.30
N HIS A 97 6.35 -16.51 8.22
CA HIS A 97 5.82 -17.01 6.97
C HIS A 97 6.88 -17.83 6.22
N ASP A 98 6.53 -19.03 5.79
CA ASP A 98 7.40 -19.88 4.98
C ASP A 98 7.35 -19.40 3.52
N GLY A 99 8.43 -18.77 3.04
CA GLY A 99 8.58 -18.26 1.70
C GLY A 99 8.61 -16.72 1.63
N CYS A 100 8.28 -16.18 0.46
CA CYS A 100 8.40 -14.75 0.20
C CYS A 100 7.25 -13.95 0.84
N SER A 101 7.59 -13.10 1.80
CA SER A 101 6.66 -12.13 2.34
C SER A 101 6.94 -10.73 1.81
N VAL A 102 5.89 -9.96 1.53
CA VAL A 102 5.98 -8.57 1.12
C VAL A 102 5.15 -7.70 2.05
N MET A 103 5.80 -6.73 2.67
CA MET A 103 5.16 -5.68 3.45
C MET A 103 5.38 -4.35 2.74
N GLU A 104 4.30 -3.71 2.27
CA GLU A 104 4.34 -2.35 1.78
C GLU A 104 4.12 -1.37 2.95
N MET A 105 5.13 -0.57 3.21
CA MET A 105 5.09 0.48 4.23
C MET A 105 4.92 1.83 3.53
N LEU A 106 3.75 2.44 3.68
CA LEU A 106 3.47 3.77 3.15
C LEU A 106 4.18 4.81 4.00
N THR A 107 5.15 5.49 3.39
CA THR A 107 6.02 6.46 4.06
C THR A 107 5.92 7.84 3.44
N ASN A 108 6.38 8.85 4.15
CA ASN A 108 6.44 10.21 3.65
C ASN A 108 7.86 10.58 3.17
N CYS A 109 7.96 11.40 2.15
CA CYS A 109 9.20 12.06 1.77
C CYS A 109 9.06 13.56 1.98
N VAL A 110 9.46 14.05 3.15
CA VAL A 110 9.27 15.45 3.58
C VAL A 110 9.91 16.49 2.67
N ILE A 111 10.88 16.09 1.81
CA ILE A 111 11.61 17.02 0.95
C ILE A 111 11.01 17.05 -0.46
N PHE A 112 10.66 15.91 -1.04
CA PHE A 112 10.31 15.81 -2.46
C PHE A 112 8.86 15.41 -2.72
N ASN A 113 8.15 14.88 -1.72
CA ASN A 113 6.74 14.47 -1.85
C ASN A 113 6.05 14.52 -0.49
N ASP A 114 6.12 15.68 0.17
CA ASP A 114 5.51 15.84 1.49
C ASP A 114 3.99 15.70 1.41
N GLY A 115 3.44 14.91 2.32
CA GLY A 115 2.02 14.62 2.36
C GLY A 115 1.53 13.58 1.34
N ALA A 116 2.41 12.76 0.74
CA ALA A 116 2.03 11.74 -0.24
C ALA A 116 0.83 10.89 0.19
N HIS A 117 0.77 10.51 1.45
CA HIS A 117 -0.29 9.69 2.04
C HIS A 117 -1.17 10.44 3.05
N LYS A 118 -1.16 11.79 3.04
CA LYS A 118 -1.83 12.63 4.05
C LYS A 118 -3.30 12.25 4.26
N LEU A 119 -4.05 11.94 3.19
CA LEU A 119 -5.47 11.59 3.29
C LEU A 119 -5.77 10.39 4.20
N ILE A 120 -4.83 9.46 4.31
CA ILE A 120 -4.98 8.24 5.13
C ILE A 120 -4.05 8.25 6.35
N ALA A 121 -3.01 9.06 6.35
CA ALA A 121 -2.06 9.20 7.46
C ALA A 121 -2.55 10.17 8.54
N ASP A 122 -3.33 11.18 8.15
CA ASP A 122 -3.86 12.18 9.05
C ASP A 122 -4.81 11.55 10.08
N ARG A 123 -4.55 11.79 11.37
CA ARG A 123 -5.31 11.21 12.49
C ARG A 123 -6.81 11.54 12.44
N GLU A 124 -7.18 12.70 11.93
CA GLU A 124 -8.58 13.12 11.81
C GLU A 124 -9.35 12.29 10.80
N ASN A 125 -8.69 11.87 9.72
CA ASN A 125 -9.32 11.19 8.59
C ASN A 125 -9.08 9.67 8.61
N ARG A 126 -8.03 9.20 9.29
CA ARG A 126 -7.56 7.81 9.23
C ARG A 126 -8.67 6.80 9.49
N ALA A 127 -9.40 6.97 10.60
CA ALA A 127 -10.43 6.01 10.97
C ALA A 127 -11.53 5.87 9.92
N ASP A 128 -11.82 6.94 9.17
CA ASP A 128 -12.84 6.96 8.12
C ASP A 128 -12.35 6.55 6.75
N ARG A 129 -11.04 6.35 6.58
CA ARG A 129 -10.38 6.08 5.29
C ARG A 129 -9.51 4.84 5.28
N THR A 130 -9.32 4.22 6.43
CA THR A 130 -8.53 2.99 6.55
C THR A 130 -9.29 1.92 7.31
N ILE A 131 -9.01 0.68 7.00
CA ILE A 131 -9.48 -0.49 7.72
C ILE A 131 -8.31 -1.43 7.97
N VAL A 132 -8.22 -1.97 9.18
CA VAL A 132 -7.30 -3.07 9.48
C VAL A 132 -8.06 -4.38 9.25
N LEU A 133 -7.66 -5.11 8.23
CA LEU A 133 -8.26 -6.41 7.89
C LEU A 133 -7.71 -7.49 8.83
N ARG A 134 -8.61 -8.28 9.41
CA ARG A 134 -8.28 -9.44 10.23
C ARG A 134 -9.08 -10.63 9.75
N HIS A 135 -8.45 -11.81 9.76
CA HIS A 135 -9.10 -13.03 9.32
C HIS A 135 -10.35 -13.35 10.16
N GLY A 136 -11.46 -13.62 9.49
CA GLY A 136 -12.74 -13.95 10.12
C GLY A 136 -13.51 -12.76 10.72
N GLU A 137 -12.96 -11.57 10.71
CA GLU A 137 -13.65 -10.39 11.20
C GLU A 137 -14.45 -9.68 10.08
N LYS A 138 -15.57 -9.05 10.47
CA LYS A 138 -16.35 -8.21 9.56
C LYS A 138 -15.55 -6.97 9.17
N MET A 139 -15.63 -6.57 7.91
CA MET A 139 -14.96 -5.39 7.38
C MET A 139 -15.71 -4.10 7.77
N ILE A 140 -15.70 -3.78 9.07
CA ILE A 140 -16.34 -2.61 9.67
C ILE A 140 -15.28 -1.60 10.08
N PHE A 141 -15.44 -0.34 9.70
CA PHE A 141 -14.53 0.75 10.01
C PHE A 141 -15.26 2.09 10.19
N GLY A 142 -14.50 3.17 10.27
CA GLY A 142 -15.02 4.50 10.55
C GLY A 142 -14.88 4.89 12.02
N LYS A 143 -14.79 6.18 12.28
CA LYS A 143 -14.67 6.75 13.63
C LYS A 143 -15.81 6.28 14.55
N ASN A 144 -17.01 6.14 13.99
CA ASN A 144 -18.22 5.69 14.70
C ASN A 144 -18.52 4.21 14.44
N ARG A 145 -17.65 3.47 13.74
CA ARG A 145 -17.89 2.08 13.28
C ARG A 145 -19.17 1.93 12.48
N ASP A 146 -19.49 2.94 11.70
CA ASP A 146 -20.71 3.10 10.91
C ASP A 146 -20.53 2.76 9.43
N LYS A 147 -19.33 2.36 9.02
CA LYS A 147 -19.00 2.00 7.64
C LYS A 147 -18.66 0.54 7.52
N GLY A 148 -19.13 -0.08 6.45
CA GLY A 148 -18.81 -1.46 6.09
C GLY A 148 -18.37 -1.59 4.64
N ILE A 149 -17.64 -2.66 4.32
CA ILE A 149 -17.30 -3.01 2.95
C ILE A 149 -18.11 -4.24 2.57
N VAL A 150 -18.84 -4.16 1.47
CA VAL A 150 -19.66 -5.24 0.91
C VAL A 150 -19.26 -5.54 -0.53
N LEU A 151 -19.55 -6.76 -0.99
CA LEU A 151 -19.46 -7.11 -2.40
C LEU A 151 -20.57 -6.40 -3.19
N ASP A 152 -20.19 -5.83 -4.34
CA ASP A 152 -21.10 -5.22 -5.29
C ASP A 152 -20.72 -5.66 -6.69
N GLY A 153 -21.38 -6.69 -7.18
CA GLY A 153 -20.98 -7.40 -8.39
C GLY A 153 -19.57 -7.99 -8.25
N MET A 154 -18.65 -7.60 -9.13
CA MET A 154 -17.24 -8.02 -9.10
C MET A 154 -16.33 -7.07 -8.30
N GLY A 155 -16.89 -6.04 -7.67
CA GLY A 155 -16.15 -5.04 -6.91
C GLY A 155 -16.52 -5.00 -5.44
N LEU A 156 -15.95 -4.01 -4.75
CA LEU A 156 -16.22 -3.72 -3.36
C LEU A 156 -16.85 -2.32 -3.24
N ARG A 157 -17.82 -2.17 -2.37
CA ARG A 157 -18.47 -0.89 -2.08
C ARG A 157 -18.49 -0.61 -0.58
N VAL A 158 -18.24 0.64 -0.24
CA VAL A 158 -18.44 1.12 1.14
C VAL A 158 -19.92 1.44 1.32
N VAL A 159 -20.49 1.00 2.42
CA VAL A 159 -21.87 1.24 2.82
C VAL A 159 -21.95 1.82 4.21
N THR A 160 -23.01 2.57 4.52
CA THR A 160 -23.33 2.99 5.87
C THR A 160 -24.14 1.89 6.57
N ILE A 161 -23.68 1.46 7.73
CA ILE A 161 -24.35 0.40 8.51
C ILE A 161 -25.63 0.96 9.13
N GLY A 162 -26.72 0.21 9.00
CA GLY A 162 -28.03 0.62 9.48
C GLY A 162 -28.90 1.36 8.46
N GLU A 163 -28.36 1.70 7.29
CA GLU A 163 -29.13 2.18 6.15
C GLU A 163 -29.50 1.03 5.22
N ASN A 164 -30.74 1.03 4.74
CA ASN A 164 -31.28 0.04 3.77
C ASN A 164 -31.13 -1.44 4.17
N GLY A 165 -31.16 -1.74 5.47
CA GLY A 165 -31.14 -3.12 5.96
C GLY A 165 -29.77 -3.81 5.94
N ILE A 166 -28.69 -3.02 5.89
CA ILE A 166 -27.29 -3.50 5.97
C ILE A 166 -26.75 -3.40 7.39
#